data_f6422bc86f26f976668a2a6f49126e48
#
_entry.id   f6422bc86f26f976668a2a6f49126e48
#
_cell.length_a   1.000
_cell.length_b   1.000
_cell.length_c   1.000
_cell.angle_alpha   90.00
_cell.angle_beta   90.00
_cell.angle_gamma   90.00
#
_symmetry.space_group_name_H-M   'P 1'
#
loop_
_entity.id
_entity.type
_entity.pdbx_description
1 polymer ?
#
loop_
_entity_poly.entity_id
_entity_poly.type
_entity_poly.pdbx_seq_one_letter_code
_entity_poly.pdbx_strand_id
1 'polypeptide(L)' 'MAKILIVDDAAFMRMMLKDILTKGGFEIAGEAADGVEAVAKYNELKPDLV' A
#
# COMPACT_ATOMS: atom_id res chain seq x y z
N MET A 1 14.57 0.12 4.09
CA MET A 1 13.21 -0.23 4.54
C MET A 1 12.39 -0.71 3.37
N ALA A 2 11.52 -1.69 3.61
CA ALA A 2 10.64 -2.19 2.55
C ALA A 2 9.58 -1.15 2.21
N LYS A 3 9.33 -0.98 0.93
CA LYS A 3 8.27 -0.10 0.43
C LYS A 3 7.05 -0.96 0.12
N ILE A 4 5.93 -0.62 0.72
CA ILE A 4 4.71 -1.43 0.65
C ILE A 4 3.61 -0.69 -0.08
N LEU A 5 2.95 -1.38 -0.99
CA LEU A 5 1.72 -0.90 -1.64
C LEU A 5 0.55 -1.58 -0.95
N ILE A 6 -0.37 -0.78 -0.40
CA ILE A 6 -1.56 -1.29 0.28
C ILE A 6 -2.72 -1.31 -0.70
N VAL A 7 -3.37 -2.47 -0.82
CA VAL A 7 -4.53 -2.64 -1.70
C VAL A 7 -5.73 -3.12 -0.89
N ASP A 8 -6.76 -2.29 -0.79
CA ASP A 8 -7.99 -2.64 -0.08
C ASP A 8 -9.09 -1.69 -0.55
N ASP A 9 -10.30 -2.21 -0.76
CA ASP A 9 -11.43 -1.41 -1.23
C ASP A 9 -12.02 -0.52 -0.13
N ALA A 10 -11.75 -0.80 1.12
CA ALA A 10 -12.24 -0.02 2.25
C ALA A 10 -11.19 1.00 2.69
N ALA A 11 -11.50 2.29 2.56
CA ALA A 11 -10.59 3.36 2.94
C ALA A 11 -10.18 3.27 4.41
N PHE A 12 -11.12 2.88 5.27
CA PHE A 12 -10.87 2.72 6.70
C PHE A 12 -9.81 1.65 6.96
N MET A 13 -9.90 0.51 6.26
CA MET A 13 -8.94 -0.57 6.41
C MET A 13 -7.56 -0.17 5.89
N ARG A 14 -7.51 0.55 4.78
CA ARG A 14 -6.24 1.05 4.26
C ARG A 14 -5.55 1.96 5.28
N MET A 15 -6.34 2.82 5.93
CA MET A 15 -5.80 3.72 6.94
C MET A 15 -5.23 2.96 8.14
N MET A 16 -5.93 1.91 8.58
CA MET A 16 -5.47 1.06 9.69
C MET A 16 -4.18 0.34 9.33
N LEU A 17 -4.12 -0.26 8.16
CA LEU A 17 -2.94 -0.97 7.69
C LEU A 17 -1.75 -0.03 7.57
N LYS A 18 -1.98 1.15 7.03
CA LYS A 18 -0.95 2.17 6.88
C LYS A 18 -0.35 2.54 8.23
N ASP A 19 -1.20 2.74 9.24
CA ASP A 19 -0.76 3.09 10.58
C ASP A 19 0.06 1.96 11.21
N ILE A 20 -0.44 0.74 11.13
CA ILE A 20 0.23 -0.43 11.68
C ILE A 20 1.61 -0.65 11.04
N LEU A 21 1.65 -0.60 9.72
CA LEU A 21 2.90 -0.84 8.99
C LEU A 21 3.91 0.28 9.21
N THR A 22 3.45 1.52 9.29
CA THR A 22 4.32 2.65 9.58
C THR A 22 4.96 2.50 10.97
N LYS A 23 4.17 2.08 11.94
CA LYS A 23 4.69 1.83 13.29
C LYS A 23 5.67 0.67 13.33
N GLY A 24 5.53 -0.27 12.40
CA GLY A 24 6.45 -1.39 12.27
C GLY A 24 7.76 -1.05 11.56
N GLY A 25 7.92 0.18 11.11
CA GLY A 25 9.14 0.62 10.44
C GLY A 25 9.13 0.44 8.93
N PHE A 26 7.96 0.15 8.34
CA PHE A 26 7.85 0.01 6.88
C PHE A 26 7.50 1.35 6.23
N GLU A 27 7.90 1.52 4.98
CA GLU A 27 7.55 2.69 4.20
C GLU A 27 6.35 2.37 3.31
N ILE A 28 5.37 3.25 3.28
CA ILE A 28 4.19 3.07 2.44
C ILE A 28 4.44 3.77 1.11
N ALA A 29 4.55 2.97 0.05
CA ALA A 29 4.79 3.50 -1.30
C ALA A 29 3.53 4.13 -1.89
N GLY A 30 2.36 3.58 -1.54
CA GLY A 30 1.10 4.10 -2.03
C GLY A 30 -0.07 3.25 -1.60
N GLU A 31 -1.27 3.60 -2.07
CA GLU A 31 -2.50 2.90 -1.76
C GLU A 31 -3.31 2.71 -3.03
N ALA A 32 -4.05 1.62 -3.10
CA ALA A 32 -4.97 1.34 -4.19
C ALA A 32 -6.28 0.80 -3.64
N ALA A 33 -7.38 1.16 -4.28
CA ALA A 33 -8.72 0.74 -3.85
C ALA A 33 -9.19 -0.54 -4.52
N ASP A 34 -8.60 -0.91 -5.64
CA ASP A 34 -8.99 -2.12 -6.38
C ASP A 34 -7.81 -2.68 -7.17
N GLY A 35 -8.05 -3.81 -7.84
CA GLY A 35 -7.00 -4.49 -8.58
C GLY A 35 -6.47 -3.71 -9.77
N VAL A 36 -7.32 -2.96 -10.46
CA VAL A 36 -6.91 -2.15 -11.61
C VAL A 36 -5.96 -1.05 -11.17
N GLU A 37 -6.33 -0.33 -10.13
CA GLU A 37 -5.50 0.72 -9.55
C GLU A 37 -4.21 0.15 -8.99
N ALA A 38 -4.29 -1.04 -8.39
CA ALA A 38 -3.12 -1.72 -7.82
C ALA A 38 -2.08 -2.03 -8.89
N VAL A 39 -2.50 -2.53 -10.05
CA VAL A 39 -1.59 -2.84 -11.15
C VAL A 39 -0.91 -1.57 -11.66
N ALA A 40 -1.69 -0.50 -11.85
CA ALA A 40 -1.15 0.78 -12.30
C ALA A 40 -0.13 1.33 -11.33
N LYS A 41 -0.45 1.30 -10.03
CA LYS A 41 0.45 1.81 -9.01
C LYS A 41 1.68 0.92 -8.81
N TYR A 42 1.52 -0.38 -8.94
CA TYR A 42 2.65 -1.29 -8.87
C TYR A 42 3.68 -0.97 -9.95
N ASN A 43 3.21 -0.77 -11.18
CA ASN A 43 4.10 -0.45 -12.30
C ASN A 43 4.77 0.91 -12.14
N GLU A 44 4.08 1.87 -11.55
CA GLU A 44 4.60 3.21 -11.31
C GLU A 44 5.60 3.24 -10.14
N LEU A 45 5.22 2.64 -9.02
CA LEU A 45 5.96 2.75 -7.76
C LEU A 45 6.97 1.64 -7.54
N LYS A 46 6.75 0.48 -8.14
CA LYS A 46 7.59 -0.71 -8.01
C LYS A 46 7.93 -1.02 -6.55
N PRO A 47 6.89 -1.25 -5.73
CA PRO A 47 7.11 -1.52 -4.30
C PRO A 47 7.77 -2.88 -4.08
N ASP A 48 8.35 -3.05 -2.90
CA ASP A 48 8.95 -4.32 -2.52
C ASP A 48 7.90 -5.37 -2.18
N LEU A 49 6.74 -4.90 -1.71
CA LEU A 49 5.65 -5.76 -1.27
C LEU A 49 4.30 -5.10 -1.54
N VAL A 50 3.29 -5.91 -1.83
CA VAL A 50 1.90 -5.47 -2.05
C VAL A 50 1.02 -5.95 -0.92
#